data_70f8a568f3792aff525720afc4aef1e0
#
_entry.id   70f8a568f3792aff525720afc4aef1e0
#
_cell.length_a   1.000
_cell.length_b   1.000
_cell.length_c   1.000
_cell.angle_alpha   90.00
_cell.angle_beta   90.00
_cell.angle_gamma   90.00
#
_symmetry.space_group_name_H-M   'P 1'
#
loop_
_entity.id
_entity.type
_entity.pdbx_description
1 polymer ?
#
loop_
_entity_poly.entity_id
_entity_poly.type
_entity_poly.pdbx_seq_one_letter_code
_entity_poly.pdbx_strand_id
1 'polypeptide(L)'
;IYAKNLKLLWECCQIPDFEKKAYGQHVNIVDTVFKFLSLRKKQIPNEYMKTQLSGLEKKHGNIDVLANRISNVRTWAYVANKKNWVENADYWIQLTKTIEDNLSDRLHEELTKSFIDKKISILARGLKQDMILKTNIDEKNKVIIDEQYVGEIKGLKFLIDFMSKNLDADLKSIKKAARKGVQDELVKRVSQIIQQNNLIINNENKILWQNEPIAKIKKGENYLNPEIEIIADDSLPLENKSELEVFVKNWLYEHINENLGDLINLTKVKIENQYLRALAFQLYENNGVLKRKNIDDIIKLISKEERKKLWGMGIKIGRYHIFLPKMLKPKAVKLRTILWKIFNNINNE
;
A
#
# COMPACT_ATOMS: atom_id res chain seq x y z
N ILE A 1 -5.42 -44.60 50.43
CA ILE A 1 -4.13 -44.01 49.92
C ILE A 1 -3.82 -44.54 48.54
N TYR A 2 -3.90 -45.83 48.26
CA TYR A 2 -3.59 -46.45 46.96
C TYR A 2 -4.43 -45.91 45.79
N ALA A 3 -5.76 -45.83 45.93
CA ALA A 3 -6.65 -45.38 44.86
C ALA A 3 -6.41 -43.89 44.46
N LYS A 4 -6.04 -43.04 45.43
CA LYS A 4 -5.76 -41.60 45.18
C LYS A 4 -4.43 -41.42 44.43
N ASN A 5 -3.43 -42.19 44.75
CA ASN A 5 -2.13 -42.16 44.08
C ASN A 5 -2.24 -42.78 42.69
N LEU A 6 -3.08 -43.79 42.45
CA LEU A 6 -3.30 -44.34 41.13
C LEU A 6 -3.99 -43.35 40.18
N LYS A 7 -4.99 -42.62 40.69
CA LYS A 7 -5.65 -41.53 39.91
C LYS A 7 -4.64 -40.43 39.55
N LEU A 8 -3.81 -39.99 40.52
CA LEU A 8 -2.80 -38.99 40.30
C LEU A 8 -1.75 -39.45 39.26
N LEU A 9 -1.30 -40.70 39.35
CA LEU A 9 -0.38 -41.26 38.35
C LEU A 9 -1.01 -41.28 36.97
N TRP A 10 -2.27 -41.66 36.83
CA TRP A 10 -3.01 -41.61 35.58
C TRP A 10 -3.08 -40.21 35.01
N GLU A 11 -3.36 -39.18 35.83
CA GLU A 11 -3.37 -37.78 35.45
C GLU A 11 -1.96 -37.29 34.98
N CYS A 12 -0.87 -37.72 35.62
CA CYS A 12 0.49 -37.43 35.21
C CYS A 12 0.87 -38.08 33.88
N CYS A 13 0.39 -39.34 33.67
CA CYS A 13 0.63 -40.01 32.37
C CYS A 13 -0.12 -39.35 31.18
N GLN A 14 -1.06 -38.46 31.45
CA GLN A 14 -1.74 -37.67 30.42
C GLN A 14 -0.96 -36.42 29.97
N ILE A 15 0.19 -36.14 30.57
CA ILE A 15 1.06 -35.03 30.14
C ILE A 15 1.48 -35.31 28.69
N PRO A 16 1.16 -34.42 27.71
CA PRO A 16 1.44 -34.69 26.31
C PRO A 16 2.93 -34.53 25.99
N ASP A 17 3.44 -35.45 25.19
CA ASP A 17 4.81 -35.33 24.60
C ASP A 17 4.73 -34.59 23.26
N PHE A 18 4.68 -33.27 23.29
CA PHE A 18 4.67 -32.45 22.09
C PHE A 18 6.01 -32.44 21.35
N GLU A 19 7.12 -32.68 22.04
CA GLU A 19 8.45 -32.69 21.44
C GLU A 19 8.79 -34.03 20.77
N LYS A 20 7.98 -35.08 21.00
CA LYS A 20 8.29 -36.46 20.56
C LYS A 20 9.69 -36.91 20.97
N LYS A 21 10.04 -36.61 22.24
CA LYS A 21 11.33 -36.97 22.85
C LYS A 21 11.52 -38.49 22.87
N ALA A 22 12.77 -38.92 22.99
CA ALA A 22 13.05 -40.32 23.29
C ALA A 22 12.24 -40.75 24.53
N TYR A 23 11.63 -41.93 24.46
CA TYR A 23 10.69 -42.45 25.48
C TYR A 23 11.13 -42.24 26.93
N GLY A 24 12.44 -42.46 27.21
CA GLY A 24 12.99 -42.25 28.54
C GLY A 24 12.99 -40.82 29.06
N GLN A 25 13.09 -39.83 28.19
CA GLN A 25 13.12 -38.41 28.61
C GLN A 25 11.73 -37.95 29.03
N HIS A 26 10.71 -38.31 28.29
CA HIS A 26 9.32 -37.95 28.65
C HIS A 26 8.88 -38.64 29.94
N VAL A 27 9.20 -39.94 30.09
CA VAL A 27 8.93 -40.69 31.32
C VAL A 27 9.58 -40.04 32.55
N ASN A 28 10.81 -39.51 32.43
CA ASN A 28 11.46 -38.81 33.51
C ASN A 28 10.71 -37.51 33.92
N ILE A 29 10.11 -36.78 32.96
CA ILE A 29 9.27 -35.62 33.29
C ILE A 29 8.04 -36.07 34.06
N VAL A 30 7.34 -37.11 33.58
CA VAL A 30 6.12 -37.67 34.24
C VAL A 30 6.46 -38.17 35.65
N ASP A 31 7.53 -38.93 35.81
CA ASP A 31 7.99 -39.44 37.12
C ASP A 31 8.31 -38.32 38.10
N THR A 32 9.05 -37.29 37.63
CA THR A 32 9.43 -36.15 38.46
C THR A 32 8.21 -35.34 38.90
N VAL A 33 7.27 -35.06 37.99
CA VAL A 33 6.00 -34.40 38.30
C VAL A 33 5.20 -35.20 39.29
N PHE A 34 5.07 -36.53 39.08
CA PHE A 34 4.36 -37.42 40.00
C PHE A 34 5.01 -37.43 41.39
N LYS A 35 6.34 -37.48 41.50
CA LYS A 35 7.06 -37.37 42.79
C LYS A 35 6.71 -36.09 43.55
N PHE A 36 6.74 -34.94 42.92
CA PHE A 36 6.35 -33.67 43.54
C PHE A 36 4.93 -33.66 44.06
N LEU A 37 3.96 -34.14 43.23
CA LEU A 37 2.56 -34.12 43.54
C LEU A 37 2.16 -35.16 44.62
N SER A 38 2.90 -36.29 44.69
CA SER A 38 2.68 -37.35 45.71
C SER A 38 3.30 -37.05 47.09
N LEU A 39 4.31 -36.11 47.15
CA LEU A 39 4.95 -35.70 48.39
C LEU A 39 4.03 -34.82 49.26
N ARG A 40 4.46 -34.54 50.50
CA ARG A 40 3.69 -33.76 51.49
C ARG A 40 3.25 -32.38 51.01
N LYS A 41 4.01 -31.69 50.16
CA LYS A 41 3.67 -30.35 49.59
C LYS A 41 2.63 -30.42 48.49
N LYS A 42 2.46 -31.54 47.83
CA LYS A 42 1.43 -31.81 46.79
C LYS A 42 1.41 -30.81 45.62
N GLN A 43 2.49 -30.06 45.42
CA GLN A 43 2.62 -29.08 44.35
C GLN A 43 4.02 -29.11 43.76
N ILE A 44 4.16 -28.73 42.50
CA ILE A 44 5.42 -28.57 41.85
C ILE A 44 6.07 -27.27 42.29
N PRO A 45 7.35 -27.26 42.77
CA PRO A 45 8.02 -26.06 43.19
C PRO A 45 8.20 -25.04 42.07
N ASN A 46 8.10 -23.74 42.43
CA ASN A 46 8.34 -22.66 41.48
C ASN A 46 9.73 -22.71 40.84
N GLU A 47 10.77 -23.07 41.62
CA GLU A 47 12.14 -23.21 41.11
C GLU A 47 12.28 -24.29 40.05
N TYR A 48 11.53 -25.39 40.15
CA TYR A 48 11.49 -26.43 39.12
C TYR A 48 10.84 -25.90 37.83
N MET A 49 9.68 -25.25 37.94
CA MET A 49 9.03 -24.64 36.79
C MET A 49 9.94 -23.62 36.10
N LYS A 50 10.61 -22.77 36.88
CA LYS A 50 11.56 -21.77 36.37
C LYS A 50 12.72 -22.43 35.62
N THR A 51 13.27 -23.52 36.17
CA THR A 51 14.37 -24.28 35.51
C THR A 51 13.92 -24.87 34.17
N GLN A 52 12.71 -25.42 34.11
CA GLN A 52 12.18 -26.04 32.88
C GLN A 52 11.87 -25.01 31.80
N LEU A 53 11.43 -23.80 32.17
CA LEU A 53 11.13 -22.71 31.24
C LEU A 53 12.37 -21.88 30.91
N SER A 54 13.46 -22.04 31.69
CA SER A 54 14.71 -21.31 31.45
C SER A 54 15.27 -21.59 30.07
N GLY A 55 15.55 -20.52 29.33
CA GLY A 55 16.12 -20.60 27.96
C GLY A 55 15.12 -20.88 26.85
N LEU A 56 13.84 -21.21 27.16
CA LEU A 56 12.80 -21.36 26.16
C LEU A 56 12.33 -20.01 25.60
N GLU A 57 12.49 -18.93 26.37
CA GLU A 57 12.15 -17.55 25.95
C GLU A 57 13.07 -16.96 24.88
N LYS A 58 14.20 -17.67 24.56
CA LYS A 58 15.17 -17.20 23.55
C LYS A 58 14.54 -17.22 22.16
N LYS A 59 14.45 -16.05 21.53
CA LYS A 59 13.86 -15.87 20.19
C LYS A 59 14.82 -16.24 19.03
N HIS A 60 16.07 -16.64 19.30
CA HIS A 60 17.06 -16.98 18.29
C HIS A 60 17.06 -18.49 18.03
N GLY A 61 17.11 -18.87 16.76
CA GLY A 61 17.20 -20.26 16.32
C GLY A 61 16.60 -20.44 14.93
N ASN A 62 16.91 -21.58 14.31
CA ASN A 62 16.26 -21.99 13.07
C ASN A 62 14.84 -22.50 13.35
N ILE A 63 14.09 -22.81 12.30
CA ILE A 63 12.70 -23.29 12.36
C ILE A 63 12.55 -24.47 13.32
N ASP A 64 13.44 -25.47 13.26
CA ASP A 64 13.38 -26.68 14.08
C ASP A 64 13.59 -26.37 15.57
N VAL A 65 14.57 -25.49 15.88
CA VAL A 65 14.84 -25.06 17.27
C VAL A 65 13.66 -24.29 17.84
N LEU A 66 13.04 -23.41 17.07
CA LEU A 66 11.86 -22.64 17.50
C LEU A 66 10.66 -23.57 17.71
N ALA A 67 10.41 -24.49 16.77
CA ALA A 67 9.33 -25.47 16.88
C ALA A 67 9.48 -26.38 18.11
N ASN A 68 10.71 -26.84 18.40
CA ASN A 68 11.01 -27.65 19.58
C ASN A 68 10.79 -26.86 20.89
N ARG A 69 11.17 -25.58 20.93
CA ARG A 69 10.90 -24.74 22.10
C ARG A 69 9.41 -24.52 22.32
N ILE A 70 8.63 -24.28 21.27
CA ILE A 70 7.17 -24.15 21.36
C ILE A 70 6.57 -25.43 21.91
N SER A 71 6.98 -26.59 21.39
CA SER A 71 6.52 -27.90 21.87
C SER A 71 6.80 -28.11 23.36
N ASN A 72 8.00 -27.70 23.81
CA ASN A 72 8.36 -27.76 25.22
C ASN A 72 7.52 -26.83 26.09
N VAL A 73 7.35 -25.57 25.67
CA VAL A 73 6.49 -24.61 26.40
C VAL A 73 5.07 -25.14 26.53
N ARG A 74 4.52 -25.77 25.49
CA ARG A 74 3.16 -26.38 25.50
C ARG A 74 3.02 -27.48 26.54
N THR A 75 4.07 -28.32 26.71
CA THR A 75 4.08 -29.32 27.77
C THR A 75 3.96 -28.67 29.14
N TRP A 76 4.71 -27.60 29.41
CA TRP A 76 4.65 -26.88 30.68
C TRP A 76 3.41 -26.03 30.84
N ALA A 77 2.86 -25.49 29.75
CA ALA A 77 1.54 -24.84 29.77
C ALA A 77 0.43 -25.82 30.17
N TYR A 78 0.47 -27.07 29.68
CA TYR A 78 -0.47 -28.11 30.12
C TYR A 78 -0.35 -28.35 31.62
N VAL A 79 0.87 -28.51 32.16
CA VAL A 79 1.12 -28.70 33.59
C VAL A 79 0.64 -27.50 34.41
N ALA A 80 0.89 -26.26 33.96
CA ALA A 80 0.45 -25.04 34.64
C ALA A 80 -1.09 -24.93 34.72
N ASN A 81 -1.81 -25.39 33.69
CA ASN A 81 -3.27 -25.36 33.64
C ASN A 81 -3.95 -26.43 34.48
N LYS A 82 -3.19 -27.38 35.04
CA LYS A 82 -3.79 -28.41 35.93
C LYS A 82 -4.05 -27.83 37.31
N LYS A 83 -5.28 -28.01 37.79
CA LYS A 83 -5.73 -27.47 39.08
C LYS A 83 -4.88 -27.99 40.25
N ASN A 84 -4.32 -27.08 41.05
CA ASN A 84 -3.49 -27.36 42.22
C ASN A 84 -2.18 -28.11 41.97
N TRP A 85 -1.67 -28.15 40.71
CA TRP A 85 -0.39 -28.80 40.42
C TRP A 85 0.80 -27.90 40.67
N VAL A 86 0.68 -26.58 40.43
CA VAL A 86 1.74 -25.59 40.59
C VAL A 86 1.31 -24.54 41.61
N GLU A 87 2.30 -23.94 42.28
CA GLU A 87 2.12 -22.69 43.05
C GLU A 87 1.98 -21.54 42.07
N ASN A 88 1.10 -20.56 42.34
CA ASN A 88 0.88 -19.38 41.48
C ASN A 88 0.51 -19.76 40.04
N ALA A 89 -0.49 -20.62 39.85
CA ALA A 89 -0.89 -21.13 38.54
C ALA A 89 -1.12 -20.01 37.52
N ASP A 90 -1.79 -18.91 37.89
CA ASP A 90 -2.06 -17.77 36.99
C ASP A 90 -0.78 -17.15 36.44
N TYR A 91 0.25 -17.04 37.26
CA TYR A 91 1.56 -16.53 36.80
C TYR A 91 2.18 -17.45 35.74
N TRP A 92 2.20 -18.79 36.00
CA TRP A 92 2.80 -19.74 35.07
C TRP A 92 2.00 -19.88 33.77
N ILE A 93 0.66 -19.81 33.86
CA ILE A 93 -0.22 -19.80 32.68
C ILE A 93 0.07 -18.58 31.80
N GLN A 94 0.15 -17.38 32.40
CA GLN A 94 0.44 -16.17 31.64
C GLN A 94 1.86 -16.17 31.07
N LEU A 95 2.86 -16.63 31.84
CA LEU A 95 4.24 -16.70 31.38
C LEU A 95 4.39 -17.66 30.21
N THR A 96 3.85 -18.89 30.33
CA THR A 96 3.94 -19.88 29.24
C THR A 96 3.22 -19.42 27.99
N LYS A 97 2.06 -18.77 28.13
CA LYS A 97 1.34 -18.15 27.01
C LYS A 97 2.18 -17.07 26.32
N THR A 98 2.77 -16.15 27.10
CA THR A 98 3.60 -15.08 26.55
C THR A 98 4.84 -15.60 25.81
N ILE A 99 5.47 -16.65 26.34
CA ILE A 99 6.60 -17.31 25.68
C ILE A 99 6.15 -17.99 24.38
N GLU A 100 5.02 -18.71 24.43
CA GLU A 100 4.46 -19.39 23.24
C GLU A 100 4.11 -18.40 22.13
N ASP A 101 3.40 -17.31 22.45
CA ASP A 101 3.03 -16.27 21.50
C ASP A 101 4.27 -15.67 20.84
N ASN A 102 5.26 -15.25 21.62
CA ASN A 102 6.52 -14.70 21.11
C ASN A 102 7.30 -15.66 20.21
N LEU A 103 7.35 -16.95 20.57
CA LEU A 103 8.02 -17.97 19.75
C LEU A 103 7.25 -18.29 18.48
N SER A 104 5.91 -18.30 18.55
CA SER A 104 5.04 -18.53 17.39
C SER A 104 5.17 -17.43 16.37
N ASP A 105 5.18 -16.17 16.80
CA ASP A 105 5.41 -15.02 15.92
C ASP A 105 6.78 -15.15 15.22
N ARG A 106 7.82 -15.48 15.99
CA ARG A 106 9.16 -15.66 15.43
C ARG A 106 9.26 -16.85 14.49
N LEU A 107 8.60 -17.96 14.79
CA LEU A 107 8.53 -19.13 13.91
C LEU A 107 7.83 -18.76 12.60
N HIS A 108 6.74 -17.99 12.68
CA HIS A 108 6.03 -17.53 11.49
C HIS A 108 6.92 -16.65 10.59
N GLU A 109 7.68 -15.72 11.19
CA GLU A 109 8.66 -14.91 10.45
C GLU A 109 9.71 -15.77 9.74
N GLU A 110 10.32 -16.74 10.45
CA GLU A 110 11.36 -17.61 9.87
C GLU A 110 10.81 -18.57 8.81
N LEU A 111 9.59 -19.09 8.98
CA LEU A 111 8.90 -19.88 7.96
C LEU A 111 8.64 -19.08 6.70
N THR A 112 8.11 -17.87 6.86
CA THR A 112 7.84 -16.95 5.74
C THR A 112 9.13 -16.65 4.98
N LYS A 113 10.20 -16.33 5.70
CA LYS A 113 11.52 -16.08 5.11
C LYS A 113 12.08 -17.30 4.36
N SER A 114 12.05 -18.47 4.97
CA SER A 114 12.51 -19.72 4.35
C SER A 114 11.71 -20.06 3.08
N PHE A 115 10.40 -19.81 3.09
CA PHE A 115 9.53 -20.02 1.94
C PHE A 115 9.87 -19.06 0.78
N ILE A 116 10.13 -17.79 1.08
CA ILE A 116 10.54 -16.78 0.11
C ILE A 116 11.93 -17.13 -0.45
N ASP A 117 12.90 -17.46 0.40
CA ASP A 117 14.27 -17.83 -0.01
C ASP A 117 14.26 -19.05 -0.95
N LYS A 118 13.41 -20.05 -0.67
CA LYS A 118 13.24 -21.23 -1.52
C LYS A 118 12.69 -20.87 -2.90
N LYS A 119 11.67 -20.01 -2.96
CA LYS A 119 11.10 -19.51 -4.23
C LYS A 119 12.14 -18.75 -5.05
N ILE A 120 12.87 -17.84 -4.41
CA ILE A 120 13.94 -17.06 -5.03
C ILE A 120 15.02 -17.99 -5.60
N SER A 121 15.45 -19.01 -4.85
CA SER A 121 16.47 -19.96 -5.29
C SER A 121 16.03 -20.78 -6.50
N ILE A 122 14.76 -21.19 -6.60
CA ILE A 122 14.21 -21.90 -7.74
C ILE A 122 14.24 -21.01 -8.99
N LEU A 123 13.74 -19.79 -8.89
CA LEU A 123 13.72 -18.82 -10.00
C LEU A 123 15.14 -18.43 -10.45
N ALA A 124 16.06 -18.19 -9.51
CA ALA A 124 17.44 -17.86 -9.81
C ALA A 124 18.18 -19.00 -10.52
N ARG A 125 17.88 -20.26 -10.16
CA ARG A 125 18.47 -21.45 -10.83
C ARG A 125 17.96 -21.55 -12.27
N GLY A 126 16.67 -21.37 -12.52
CA GLY A 126 16.09 -21.33 -13.86
C GLY A 126 16.73 -20.26 -14.74
N LEU A 127 16.96 -19.05 -14.19
CA LEU A 127 17.63 -17.96 -14.90
C LEU A 127 19.09 -18.26 -15.25
N LYS A 128 19.83 -18.95 -14.37
CA LYS A 128 21.24 -19.32 -14.60
C LYS A 128 21.40 -20.42 -15.67
N GLN A 129 20.33 -21.17 -15.96
CA GLN A 129 20.32 -22.24 -16.96
C GLN A 129 19.82 -21.76 -18.32
N ASP A 130 19.73 -20.44 -18.58
CA ASP A 130 19.21 -19.83 -19.80
C ASP A 130 17.82 -20.38 -20.23
N MET A 131 17.06 -20.90 -19.27
CA MET A 131 15.68 -21.33 -19.54
C MET A 131 14.80 -20.10 -19.82
N ILE A 132 14.06 -20.16 -20.89
CA ILE A 132 13.03 -19.14 -21.20
C ILE A 132 11.92 -19.29 -20.16
N LEU A 133 12.00 -18.49 -19.12
CA LEU A 133 10.98 -18.47 -18.06
C LEU A 133 9.66 -17.93 -18.66
N LYS A 134 8.62 -18.75 -18.65
CA LYS A 134 7.30 -18.36 -19.11
C LYS A 134 6.67 -17.40 -18.09
N THR A 135 6.49 -16.16 -18.49
CA THR A 135 5.75 -15.17 -17.71
C THR A 135 4.28 -15.21 -18.10
N ASN A 136 3.41 -15.50 -17.14
CA ASN A 136 1.96 -15.44 -17.29
C ASN A 136 1.41 -14.34 -16.39
N ILE A 137 0.40 -13.63 -16.89
CA ILE A 137 -0.33 -12.61 -16.14
C ILE A 137 -1.78 -13.07 -16.05
N ASP A 138 -2.29 -13.22 -14.83
CA ASP A 138 -3.68 -13.65 -14.62
C ASP A 138 -4.68 -12.48 -14.77
N GLU A 139 -5.98 -12.79 -14.74
CA GLU A 139 -7.06 -11.80 -14.84
C GLU A 139 -7.05 -10.79 -13.68
N LYS A 140 -6.37 -11.10 -12.57
CA LYS A 140 -6.20 -10.22 -11.40
C LYS A 140 -4.90 -9.42 -11.46
N ASN A 141 -4.26 -9.34 -12.63
CA ASN A 141 -2.98 -8.64 -12.84
C ASN A 141 -1.79 -9.20 -12.04
N LYS A 142 -1.88 -10.44 -11.55
CA LYS A 142 -0.77 -11.11 -10.87
C LYS A 142 0.20 -11.67 -11.89
N VAL A 143 1.48 -11.39 -11.66
CA VAL A 143 2.58 -11.88 -12.50
C VAL A 143 3.10 -13.19 -11.92
N ILE A 144 3.04 -14.23 -12.73
CA ILE A 144 3.48 -15.59 -12.39
C ILE A 144 4.61 -15.96 -13.35
N ILE A 145 5.76 -16.33 -12.81
CA ILE A 145 6.91 -16.80 -13.59
C ILE A 145 7.18 -18.25 -13.16
N ASP A 146 7.15 -19.17 -14.13
CA ASP A 146 7.39 -20.60 -13.90
C ASP A 146 6.57 -21.13 -12.70
N GLU A 147 5.23 -20.88 -12.76
CA GLU A 147 4.27 -21.24 -11.72
C GLU A 147 4.45 -20.54 -10.35
N GLN A 148 5.44 -19.64 -10.22
CA GLN A 148 5.67 -18.89 -8.99
C GLN A 148 5.12 -17.47 -9.10
N TYR A 149 4.32 -17.06 -8.12
CA TYR A 149 3.86 -15.68 -7.99
C TYR A 149 5.05 -14.76 -7.66
N VAL A 150 5.22 -13.71 -8.46
CA VAL A 150 6.34 -12.76 -8.38
C VAL A 150 5.91 -11.38 -7.94
N GLY A 151 4.68 -10.99 -8.26
CA GLY A 151 4.15 -9.67 -7.94
C GLY A 151 2.89 -9.34 -8.72
N GLU A 152 2.46 -8.09 -8.71
CA GLU A 152 1.26 -7.61 -9.38
C GLU A 152 1.51 -6.34 -10.20
N ILE A 153 0.72 -6.14 -11.26
CA ILE A 153 0.75 -4.92 -12.06
C ILE A 153 -0.42 -4.03 -11.64
N LYS A 154 -0.10 -2.82 -11.13
CA LYS A 154 -1.09 -1.77 -10.83
C LYS A 154 -0.92 -0.61 -11.81
N GLY A 155 -1.92 -0.41 -12.68
CA GLY A 155 -1.80 0.53 -13.78
C GLY A 155 -0.62 0.18 -14.69
N LEU A 156 0.41 1.04 -14.69
CA LEU A 156 1.67 0.85 -15.42
C LEU A 156 2.87 0.56 -14.51
N LYS A 157 2.64 0.29 -13.22
CA LYS A 157 3.70 -0.08 -12.28
C LYS A 157 3.67 -1.58 -12.00
N PHE A 158 4.83 -2.20 -12.03
CA PHE A 158 5.03 -3.56 -11.56
C PHE A 158 5.52 -3.56 -10.12
N LEU A 159 4.69 -4.06 -9.21
CA LEU A 159 4.99 -4.20 -7.79
C LEU A 159 5.48 -5.61 -7.52
N ILE A 160 6.75 -5.74 -7.19
CA ILE A 160 7.38 -7.03 -6.88
C ILE A 160 7.16 -7.35 -5.41
N ASP A 161 6.58 -8.51 -5.12
CA ASP A 161 6.24 -8.96 -3.77
C ASP A 161 7.30 -9.93 -3.19
N PHE A 162 8.58 -9.51 -3.25
CA PHE A 162 9.68 -10.24 -2.63
C PHE A 162 10.40 -9.35 -1.62
N MET A 163 10.16 -9.61 -0.35
CA MET A 163 10.91 -9.00 0.75
C MET A 163 11.90 -10.03 1.34
N SER A 164 13.06 -10.23 0.71
CA SER A 164 14.19 -10.94 1.32
C SER A 164 15.37 -10.01 1.46
N LYS A 165 15.96 -9.99 2.66
CA LYS A 165 17.12 -9.13 2.98
C LYS A 165 18.48 -9.79 2.62
N ASN A 166 18.51 -11.07 2.24
CA ASN A 166 19.76 -11.84 2.25
C ASN A 166 20.29 -12.31 0.88
N LEU A 167 19.62 -12.00 -0.25
CA LEU A 167 19.98 -12.53 -1.58
C LEU A 167 19.97 -11.45 -2.67
N ASP A 168 20.67 -10.33 -2.44
CA ASP A 168 20.65 -9.16 -3.32
C ASP A 168 21.01 -9.45 -4.80
N ALA A 169 21.92 -10.35 -5.07
CA ALA A 169 22.36 -10.66 -6.44
C ALA A 169 21.31 -11.47 -7.22
N ASP A 170 20.75 -12.52 -6.59
CA ASP A 170 19.72 -13.36 -7.21
C ASP A 170 18.40 -12.60 -7.37
N LEU A 171 18.05 -11.73 -6.41
CA LEU A 171 16.90 -10.83 -6.51
C LEU A 171 17.01 -9.85 -7.68
N LYS A 172 18.18 -9.27 -7.93
CA LYS A 172 18.41 -8.39 -9.08
C LYS A 172 18.17 -9.10 -10.41
N SER A 173 18.64 -10.34 -10.53
CA SER A 173 18.46 -11.16 -11.74
C SER A 173 16.98 -11.50 -11.97
N ILE A 174 16.26 -11.91 -10.93
CA ILE A 174 14.83 -12.20 -10.97
C ILE A 174 14.02 -10.94 -11.31
N LYS A 175 14.32 -9.80 -10.68
CA LYS A 175 13.71 -8.51 -10.99
C LYS A 175 13.88 -8.12 -12.45
N LYS A 176 15.09 -8.32 -12.99
CA LYS A 176 15.39 -8.03 -14.40
C LYS A 176 14.59 -8.93 -15.34
N ALA A 177 14.51 -10.24 -15.06
CA ALA A 177 13.75 -11.18 -15.87
C ALA A 177 12.24 -10.91 -15.79
N ALA A 178 11.72 -10.67 -14.59
CA ALA A 178 10.32 -10.33 -14.37
C ALA A 178 9.93 -9.04 -15.12
N ARG A 179 10.74 -8.01 -15.05
CA ARG A 179 10.53 -6.76 -15.80
C ARG A 179 10.52 -6.99 -17.32
N LYS A 180 11.42 -7.82 -17.83
CA LYS A 180 11.42 -8.17 -19.26
C LYS A 180 10.13 -8.92 -19.66
N GLY A 181 9.66 -9.86 -18.84
CA GLY A 181 8.43 -10.60 -19.10
C GLY A 181 7.15 -9.76 -18.99
N VAL A 182 7.18 -8.67 -18.23
CA VAL A 182 6.04 -7.75 -18.05
C VAL A 182 6.01 -6.65 -19.13
N GLN A 183 7.11 -6.41 -19.80
CA GLN A 183 7.26 -5.33 -20.78
C GLN A 183 6.17 -5.34 -21.87
N ASP A 184 5.91 -6.50 -22.49
CA ASP A 184 4.92 -6.62 -23.55
C ASP A 184 3.50 -6.29 -23.07
N GLU A 185 3.18 -6.66 -21.83
CA GLU A 185 1.89 -6.31 -21.24
C GLU A 185 1.76 -4.82 -20.95
N LEU A 186 2.83 -4.18 -20.46
CA LEU A 186 2.83 -2.73 -20.24
C LEU A 186 2.65 -1.96 -21.55
N VAL A 187 3.27 -2.41 -22.65
CA VAL A 187 3.08 -1.82 -23.99
C VAL A 187 1.63 -1.99 -24.44
N LYS A 188 1.01 -3.16 -24.27
CA LYS A 188 -0.41 -3.38 -24.57
C LYS A 188 -1.30 -2.43 -23.76
N ARG A 189 -1.02 -2.24 -22.47
CA ARG A 189 -1.78 -1.31 -21.62
C ARG A 189 -1.67 0.13 -22.09
N VAL A 190 -0.51 0.58 -22.53
CA VAL A 190 -0.35 1.92 -23.11
C VAL A 190 -1.26 2.05 -24.35
N SER A 191 -1.26 1.06 -25.25
CA SER A 191 -2.14 1.08 -26.41
C SER A 191 -3.63 1.09 -26.02
N GLN A 192 -4.03 0.33 -25.00
CA GLN A 192 -5.41 0.34 -24.47
C GLN A 192 -5.80 1.68 -23.87
N ILE A 193 -4.90 2.35 -23.12
CA ILE A 193 -5.13 3.68 -22.56
C ILE A 193 -5.42 4.68 -23.66
N ILE A 194 -4.60 4.66 -24.73
CA ILE A 194 -4.73 5.56 -25.87
C ILE A 194 -6.04 5.31 -26.62
N GLN A 195 -6.41 4.05 -26.84
CA GLN A 195 -7.64 3.69 -27.56
C GLN A 195 -8.92 3.98 -26.77
N GLN A 196 -8.94 3.65 -25.47
CA GLN A 196 -10.15 3.79 -24.65
C GLN A 196 -10.45 5.23 -24.26
N ASN A 197 -9.42 6.07 -24.17
CA ASN A 197 -9.53 7.50 -23.78
C ASN A 197 -10.41 7.76 -22.54
N ASN A 198 -10.45 6.81 -21.60
CA ASN A 198 -11.30 6.88 -20.40
C ASN A 198 -10.46 7.22 -19.16
N LEU A 199 -10.02 8.47 -19.08
CA LEU A 199 -9.19 8.97 -17.98
C LEU A 199 -9.99 9.82 -16.99
N ILE A 200 -9.62 9.76 -15.73
CA ILE A 200 -10.29 10.50 -14.63
C ILE A 200 -9.23 11.19 -13.77
N ILE A 201 -9.49 12.47 -13.41
CA ILE A 201 -8.64 13.20 -12.45
C ILE A 201 -9.19 12.98 -11.04
N ASN A 202 -8.34 12.48 -10.13
CA ASN A 202 -8.69 12.33 -8.72
C ASN A 202 -8.34 13.59 -7.90
N ASN A 203 -8.71 13.60 -6.60
CA ASN A 203 -8.44 14.71 -5.70
C ASN A 203 -6.95 14.80 -5.26
N GLU A 204 -6.15 13.77 -5.54
CA GLU A 204 -4.73 13.67 -5.20
C GLU A 204 -3.82 14.13 -6.36
N ASN A 205 -4.34 14.89 -7.30
CA ASN A 205 -3.60 15.38 -8.47
C ASN A 205 -3.07 14.28 -9.39
N LYS A 206 -3.72 13.10 -9.40
CA LYS A 206 -3.36 11.96 -10.24
C LYS A 206 -4.39 11.75 -11.33
N ILE A 207 -3.91 11.36 -12.50
CA ILE A 207 -4.75 10.89 -13.62
C ILE A 207 -4.82 9.38 -13.51
N LEU A 208 -6.04 8.86 -13.45
CA LEU A 208 -6.34 7.44 -13.26
C LEU A 208 -6.85 6.83 -14.56
N TRP A 209 -6.45 5.59 -14.80
CA TRP A 209 -7.03 4.66 -15.76
C TRP A 209 -7.45 3.39 -15.01
N GLN A 210 -8.71 2.96 -15.14
CA GLN A 210 -9.29 1.83 -14.40
C GLN A 210 -9.03 1.89 -12.87
N ASN A 211 -9.15 3.09 -12.28
CA ASN A 211 -8.88 3.41 -10.87
C ASN A 211 -7.40 3.35 -10.45
N GLU A 212 -6.47 3.02 -11.35
CA GLU A 212 -5.04 2.99 -11.07
C GLU A 212 -4.34 4.25 -11.58
N PRO A 213 -3.38 4.82 -10.83
CA PRO A 213 -2.69 6.04 -11.23
C PRO A 213 -1.67 5.78 -12.34
N ILE A 214 -1.83 6.51 -13.46
CA ILE A 214 -0.93 6.44 -14.62
C ILE A 214 -0.09 7.70 -14.81
N ALA A 215 -0.55 8.83 -14.28
CA ALA A 215 0.20 10.09 -14.33
C ALA A 215 -0.10 10.97 -13.12
N LYS A 216 0.80 11.90 -12.83
CA LYS A 216 0.66 12.93 -11.80
C LYS A 216 0.71 14.30 -12.46
N ILE A 217 -0.23 15.17 -12.10
CA ILE A 217 -0.24 16.55 -12.55
C ILE A 217 0.75 17.34 -11.69
N LYS A 218 1.67 18.07 -12.34
CA LYS A 218 2.68 18.94 -11.72
C LYS A 218 2.43 20.40 -12.04
N LYS A 219 3.08 21.26 -11.28
CA LYS A 219 3.10 22.71 -11.53
C LYS A 219 3.76 22.98 -12.88
N GLY A 220 3.08 23.72 -13.74
CA GLY A 220 3.60 24.21 -15.01
C GLY A 220 3.86 25.73 -14.98
N GLU A 221 3.97 26.34 -16.15
CA GLU A 221 4.19 27.79 -16.31
C GLU A 221 3.08 28.64 -15.70
N ASN A 222 1.84 28.21 -15.87
CA ASN A 222 0.68 28.81 -15.23
C ASN A 222 -0.32 27.72 -14.80
N TYR A 223 -1.34 28.10 -14.01
CA TYR A 223 -2.25 27.13 -13.43
C TYR A 223 -3.19 26.45 -14.45
N LEU A 224 -3.38 27.03 -15.66
CA LEU A 224 -4.13 26.42 -16.76
C LEU A 224 -3.26 25.63 -17.74
N ASN A 225 -1.94 25.66 -17.58
CA ASN A 225 -1.00 24.90 -18.39
C ASN A 225 -0.07 24.06 -17.46
N PRO A 226 -0.62 23.07 -16.77
CA PRO A 226 0.15 22.22 -15.89
C PRO A 226 1.04 21.27 -16.66
N GLU A 227 2.11 20.80 -16.02
CA GLU A 227 2.93 19.70 -16.50
C GLU A 227 2.42 18.36 -15.98
N ILE A 228 2.84 17.28 -16.62
CA ILE A 228 2.53 15.92 -16.19
C ILE A 228 3.80 15.11 -15.99
N GLU A 229 3.71 14.12 -15.10
CA GLU A 229 4.72 13.10 -14.88
C GLU A 229 4.08 11.75 -15.00
N ILE A 230 4.54 10.92 -15.93
CA ILE A 230 4.04 9.57 -16.12
C ILE A 230 4.50 8.67 -14.96
N ILE A 231 3.56 7.95 -14.39
CA ILE A 231 3.77 6.96 -13.33
C ILE A 231 3.82 5.58 -13.97
N ALA A 232 5.00 5.15 -14.40
CA ALA A 232 5.21 3.84 -15.01
C ALA A 232 6.43 3.14 -14.41
N ASP A 233 6.53 1.83 -14.63
CA ASP A 233 7.72 1.04 -14.32
C ASP A 233 8.87 1.35 -15.28
N ASP A 234 10.11 1.18 -14.81
CA ASP A 234 11.32 1.40 -15.60
C ASP A 234 11.45 0.42 -16.78
N SER A 235 10.68 -0.68 -16.77
CA SER A 235 10.65 -1.65 -17.86
C SER A 235 9.84 -1.20 -19.09
N LEU A 236 9.03 -0.15 -18.96
CA LEU A 236 8.31 0.41 -20.09
C LEU A 236 9.30 1.10 -21.04
N PRO A 237 9.31 0.76 -22.36
CA PRO A 237 10.17 1.41 -23.34
C PRO A 237 9.97 2.93 -23.37
N LEU A 238 11.06 3.67 -23.56
CA LEU A 238 11.03 5.13 -23.60
C LEU A 238 10.11 5.69 -24.68
N GLU A 239 10.04 5.02 -25.85
CA GLU A 239 9.14 5.40 -26.93
C GLU A 239 7.67 5.36 -26.49
N ASN A 240 7.22 4.25 -25.89
CA ASN A 240 5.86 4.12 -25.39
C ASN A 240 5.56 5.06 -24.23
N LYS A 241 6.55 5.33 -23.36
CA LYS A 241 6.41 6.32 -22.31
C LYS A 241 6.21 7.71 -22.87
N SER A 242 7.00 8.10 -23.89
CA SER A 242 6.88 9.40 -24.55
C SER A 242 5.56 9.53 -25.31
N GLU A 243 5.11 8.47 -26.01
CA GLU A 243 3.81 8.41 -26.68
C GLU A 243 2.66 8.63 -25.69
N LEU A 244 2.69 7.93 -24.55
CA LEU A 244 1.71 8.10 -23.50
C LEU A 244 1.74 9.51 -22.90
N GLU A 245 2.92 10.10 -22.70
CA GLU A 245 3.07 11.44 -22.17
C GLU A 245 2.40 12.47 -23.09
N VAL A 246 2.68 12.39 -24.38
CA VAL A 246 2.04 13.27 -25.38
C VAL A 246 0.52 13.09 -25.37
N PHE A 247 0.05 11.85 -25.35
CA PHE A 247 -1.39 11.55 -25.31
C PHE A 247 -2.06 12.14 -24.05
N VAL A 248 -1.51 11.87 -22.86
CA VAL A 248 -2.09 12.34 -21.59
C VAL A 248 -2.03 13.87 -21.50
N LYS A 249 -0.99 14.50 -22.03
CA LYS A 249 -0.86 15.97 -22.10
C LYS A 249 -1.94 16.57 -22.99
N ASN A 250 -2.17 16.00 -24.16
CA ASN A 250 -3.22 16.45 -25.08
C ASN A 250 -4.61 16.24 -24.47
N TRP A 251 -4.87 15.07 -23.87
CA TRP A 251 -6.10 14.79 -23.18
C TRP A 251 -6.37 15.80 -22.04
N LEU A 252 -5.35 16.09 -21.22
CA LEU A 252 -5.49 17.06 -20.13
C LEU A 252 -5.78 18.48 -20.67
N TYR A 253 -5.11 18.87 -21.74
CA TYR A 253 -5.34 20.16 -22.39
C TYR A 253 -6.77 20.26 -22.95
N GLU A 254 -7.27 19.24 -23.62
CA GLU A 254 -8.66 19.17 -24.09
C GLU A 254 -9.65 19.23 -22.92
N HIS A 255 -9.41 18.45 -21.87
CA HIS A 255 -10.25 18.44 -20.68
C HIS A 255 -10.29 19.81 -19.97
N ILE A 256 -9.18 20.54 -19.94
CA ILE A 256 -9.10 21.92 -19.41
C ILE A 256 -9.87 22.86 -20.34
N ASN A 257 -9.71 22.75 -21.66
CA ASN A 257 -10.42 23.60 -22.63
C ASN A 257 -11.96 23.40 -22.57
N GLU A 258 -12.42 22.16 -22.43
CA GLU A 258 -13.84 21.86 -22.34
C GLU A 258 -14.48 22.44 -21.06
N ASN A 259 -13.80 22.35 -19.93
CA ASN A 259 -14.35 22.75 -18.65
C ASN A 259 -14.03 24.19 -18.25
N LEU A 260 -12.88 24.72 -18.67
CA LEU A 260 -12.38 26.07 -18.31
C LEU A 260 -12.13 26.97 -19.53
N GLY A 261 -12.66 26.62 -20.70
CA GLY A 261 -12.42 27.33 -21.96
C GLY A 261 -12.82 28.80 -21.91
N ASP A 262 -13.93 29.16 -21.24
CA ASP A 262 -14.33 30.56 -21.12
C ASP A 262 -13.27 31.39 -20.35
N LEU A 263 -12.59 30.79 -19.38
CA LEU A 263 -11.52 31.42 -18.62
C LEU A 263 -10.26 31.59 -19.48
N ILE A 264 -9.93 30.59 -20.30
CA ILE A 264 -8.81 30.65 -21.26
C ILE A 264 -9.07 31.72 -22.32
N ASN A 265 -10.32 31.83 -22.80
CA ASN A 265 -10.70 32.81 -23.80
C ASN A 265 -10.51 34.24 -23.32
N LEU A 266 -10.65 34.51 -22.01
CA LEU A 266 -10.36 35.86 -21.47
C LEU A 266 -8.93 36.34 -21.73
N THR A 267 -7.97 35.41 -21.81
CA THR A 267 -6.56 35.74 -22.06
C THR A 267 -6.23 35.86 -23.56
N LYS A 268 -7.02 35.20 -24.43
CA LYS A 268 -6.79 35.17 -25.89
C LYS A 268 -7.43 36.34 -26.67
N VAL A 269 -8.52 36.89 -26.14
CA VAL A 269 -9.28 37.95 -26.82
C VAL A 269 -8.52 39.27 -26.74
N LYS A 270 -8.22 39.87 -27.90
CA LYS A 270 -7.67 41.24 -27.95
C LYS A 270 -8.76 42.24 -27.54
N ILE A 271 -8.64 42.75 -26.35
CA ILE A 271 -9.56 43.75 -25.79
C ILE A 271 -8.90 45.11 -25.93
N GLU A 272 -9.43 45.95 -26.78
CA GLU A 272 -8.88 47.31 -27.03
C GLU A 272 -9.08 48.21 -25.81
N ASN A 273 -10.26 48.16 -25.17
CA ASN A 273 -10.57 48.99 -24.03
C ASN A 273 -9.81 48.55 -22.77
N GLN A 274 -9.10 49.52 -22.16
CA GLN A 274 -8.25 49.31 -20.99
C GLN A 274 -9.06 48.79 -19.78
N TYR A 275 -10.27 49.28 -19.56
CA TYR A 275 -11.11 48.88 -18.41
C TYR A 275 -11.65 47.44 -18.57
N LEU A 276 -12.06 47.08 -19.78
CA LEU A 276 -12.46 45.70 -20.07
C LEU A 276 -11.30 44.71 -19.95
N ARG A 277 -10.11 45.11 -20.37
CA ARG A 277 -8.90 44.30 -20.25
C ARG A 277 -8.54 44.08 -18.78
N ALA A 278 -8.58 45.14 -17.96
CA ALA A 278 -8.35 45.04 -16.52
C ALA A 278 -9.36 44.12 -15.82
N LEU A 279 -10.66 44.21 -16.19
CA LEU A 279 -11.67 43.36 -15.69
C LEU A 279 -11.48 41.89 -16.06
N ALA A 280 -11.17 41.61 -17.34
CA ALA A 280 -10.88 40.25 -17.82
C ALA A 280 -9.68 39.64 -17.12
N PHE A 281 -8.62 40.42 -16.94
CA PHE A 281 -7.41 39.98 -16.22
C PHE A 281 -7.71 39.68 -14.74
N GLN A 282 -8.45 40.55 -14.05
CA GLN A 282 -8.83 40.29 -12.66
C GLN A 282 -9.76 39.07 -12.51
N LEU A 283 -10.67 38.85 -13.47
CA LEU A 283 -11.48 37.62 -13.49
C LEU A 283 -10.63 36.38 -13.70
N TYR A 284 -9.63 36.45 -14.58
CA TYR A 284 -8.69 35.36 -14.80
C TYR A 284 -7.91 35.03 -13.52
N GLU A 285 -7.30 36.04 -12.87
CA GLU A 285 -6.55 35.88 -11.62
C GLU A 285 -7.42 35.30 -10.47
N ASN A 286 -8.71 35.66 -10.44
CA ASN A 286 -9.65 35.20 -9.43
C ASN A 286 -10.45 33.96 -9.88
N ASN A 287 -9.90 33.16 -10.81
CA ASN A 287 -10.52 31.90 -11.26
C ASN A 287 -11.98 32.07 -11.76
N GLY A 288 -12.29 33.17 -12.41
CA GLY A 288 -13.59 33.43 -13.03
C GLY A 288 -14.71 33.89 -12.08
N VAL A 289 -14.38 34.27 -10.84
CA VAL A 289 -15.35 34.85 -9.86
C VAL A 289 -14.70 35.99 -9.11
N LEU A 290 -15.27 37.19 -9.18
CA LEU A 290 -14.73 38.39 -8.58
C LEU A 290 -15.78 39.10 -7.75
N LYS A 291 -15.42 39.61 -6.56
CA LYS A 291 -16.32 40.43 -5.75
C LYS A 291 -16.48 41.79 -6.42
N ARG A 292 -17.76 42.21 -6.64
CA ARG A 292 -18.07 43.47 -7.31
C ARG A 292 -17.47 44.68 -6.60
N LYS A 293 -17.46 44.70 -5.26
CA LYS A 293 -16.89 45.80 -4.47
C LYS A 293 -15.46 46.15 -4.86
N ASN A 294 -14.67 45.19 -5.33
CA ASN A 294 -13.26 45.39 -5.68
C ASN A 294 -13.09 46.19 -6.99
N ILE A 295 -14.13 46.29 -7.81
CA ILE A 295 -14.09 46.86 -9.15
C ILE A 295 -15.28 47.75 -9.51
N ASP A 296 -16.04 48.20 -8.51
CA ASP A 296 -17.22 49.06 -8.75
C ASP A 296 -16.87 50.33 -9.51
N ASP A 297 -15.69 50.89 -9.30
CA ASP A 297 -15.19 52.08 -10.01
C ASP A 297 -14.95 51.79 -11.48
N ILE A 298 -14.39 50.65 -11.83
CA ILE A 298 -14.19 50.24 -13.22
C ILE A 298 -15.54 50.00 -13.90
N ILE A 299 -16.51 49.39 -13.19
CA ILE A 299 -17.86 49.10 -13.74
C ILE A 299 -18.64 50.39 -14.06
N LYS A 300 -18.47 51.44 -13.28
CA LYS A 300 -19.12 52.75 -13.52
C LYS A 300 -18.60 53.39 -14.80
N LEU A 301 -17.33 53.16 -15.18
CA LEU A 301 -16.69 53.72 -16.38
C LEU A 301 -17.01 52.92 -17.65
N ILE A 302 -17.62 51.72 -17.54
CA ILE A 302 -17.98 50.88 -18.67
C ILE A 302 -19.33 51.27 -19.24
N SER A 303 -19.39 51.60 -20.56
CA SER A 303 -20.60 51.98 -21.31
C SER A 303 -21.58 50.81 -21.46
N LYS A 304 -22.81 51.10 -21.86
CA LYS A 304 -23.85 50.07 -22.13
C LYS A 304 -23.45 49.11 -23.26
N GLU A 305 -22.75 49.63 -24.28
CA GLU A 305 -22.27 48.82 -25.41
C GLU A 305 -21.13 47.87 -25.02
N GLU A 306 -20.25 48.34 -24.17
CA GLU A 306 -19.15 47.57 -23.62
C GLU A 306 -19.65 46.45 -22.68
N ARG A 307 -20.72 46.69 -21.93
CA ARG A 307 -21.38 45.62 -21.13
C ARG A 307 -21.97 44.55 -22.01
N LYS A 308 -22.50 44.87 -23.21
CA LYS A 308 -22.94 43.86 -24.18
C LYS A 308 -21.75 43.02 -24.69
N LYS A 309 -20.57 43.63 -24.94
CA LYS A 309 -19.36 42.89 -25.29
C LYS A 309 -18.93 41.93 -24.19
N LEU A 310 -18.97 42.31 -22.91
CA LEU A 310 -18.73 41.41 -21.77
C LEU A 310 -19.69 40.22 -21.74
N TRP A 311 -20.96 40.46 -22.04
CA TRP A 311 -21.94 39.37 -22.14
C TRP A 311 -21.65 38.43 -23.30
N GLY A 312 -21.17 38.92 -24.43
CA GLY A 312 -20.69 38.11 -25.54
C GLY A 312 -19.49 37.25 -25.17
N MET A 313 -18.64 37.67 -24.24
CA MET A 313 -17.54 36.91 -23.66
C MET A 313 -17.97 35.94 -22.54
N GLY A 314 -19.26 35.85 -22.25
CA GLY A 314 -19.79 34.98 -21.21
C GLY A 314 -19.74 35.57 -19.79
N ILE A 315 -19.26 36.81 -19.60
CA ILE A 315 -19.14 37.44 -18.29
C ILE A 315 -20.51 37.96 -17.84
N LYS A 316 -20.94 37.57 -16.65
CA LYS A 316 -22.16 38.09 -16.03
C LYS A 316 -21.84 39.02 -14.86
N ILE A 317 -22.50 40.19 -14.84
CA ILE A 317 -22.37 41.18 -13.77
C ILE A 317 -23.59 40.98 -12.86
N GLY A 318 -23.39 40.44 -11.69
CA GLY A 318 -24.42 40.27 -10.66
C GLY A 318 -24.39 41.41 -9.65
N ARG A 319 -25.29 41.32 -8.65
CA ARG A 319 -25.41 42.35 -7.59
C ARG A 319 -24.14 42.39 -6.69
N TYR A 320 -23.60 41.23 -6.36
CA TYR A 320 -22.45 41.09 -5.43
C TYR A 320 -21.19 40.59 -6.08
N HIS A 321 -21.29 39.83 -7.17
CA HIS A 321 -20.18 39.22 -7.87
C HIS A 321 -20.29 39.41 -9.38
N ILE A 322 -19.11 39.41 -10.01
CA ILE A 322 -18.95 39.25 -11.45
C ILE A 322 -18.36 37.88 -11.69
N PHE A 323 -18.91 37.14 -12.62
CA PHE A 323 -18.53 35.74 -12.77
C PHE A 323 -18.78 35.19 -14.18
N LEU A 324 -18.10 34.11 -14.49
CA LEU A 324 -18.33 33.26 -15.64
C LEU A 324 -19.26 32.10 -15.21
N PRO A 325 -20.50 31.98 -15.71
CA PRO A 325 -21.45 30.96 -15.27
C PRO A 325 -20.93 29.53 -15.41
N LYS A 326 -20.17 29.22 -16.47
CA LYS A 326 -19.61 27.89 -16.67
C LYS A 326 -18.60 27.51 -15.59
N MET A 327 -17.89 28.50 -14.99
CA MET A 327 -16.95 28.28 -13.88
C MET A 327 -17.62 27.87 -12.58
N LEU A 328 -18.93 28.03 -12.46
CA LEU A 328 -19.71 27.63 -11.27
C LEU A 328 -20.23 26.18 -11.38
N LYS A 329 -20.07 25.53 -12.53
CA LYS A 329 -20.45 24.13 -12.68
C LYS A 329 -19.54 23.22 -11.83
N PRO A 330 -20.08 22.15 -11.20
CA PRO A 330 -19.30 21.29 -10.30
C PRO A 330 -18.00 20.74 -10.90
N LYS A 331 -18.03 20.32 -12.17
CA LYS A 331 -16.83 19.83 -12.89
C LYS A 331 -15.76 20.91 -13.02
N ALA A 332 -16.14 22.13 -13.42
CA ALA A 332 -15.23 23.26 -13.55
C ALA A 332 -14.67 23.70 -12.19
N VAL A 333 -15.52 23.76 -11.14
CA VAL A 333 -15.09 24.09 -9.78
C VAL A 333 -14.05 23.06 -9.29
N LYS A 334 -14.32 21.76 -9.44
CA LYS A 334 -13.39 20.71 -9.05
C LYS A 334 -12.04 20.84 -9.77
N LEU A 335 -12.07 20.96 -11.10
CA LEU A 335 -10.86 21.03 -11.92
C LEU A 335 -10.03 22.28 -11.59
N ARG A 336 -10.62 23.48 -11.58
CA ARG A 336 -9.88 24.70 -11.26
C ARG A 336 -9.30 24.71 -9.86
N THR A 337 -10.01 24.11 -8.89
CA THR A 337 -9.49 24.01 -7.51
C THR A 337 -8.28 23.10 -7.44
N ILE A 338 -8.29 21.97 -8.14
CA ILE A 338 -7.14 21.06 -8.22
C ILE A 338 -5.94 21.78 -8.87
N LEU A 339 -6.15 22.39 -10.03
CA LEU A 339 -5.08 23.09 -10.76
C LEU A 339 -4.51 24.27 -9.96
N TRP A 340 -5.36 25.04 -9.30
CA TRP A 340 -4.94 26.16 -8.46
C TRP A 340 -4.11 25.70 -7.24
N LYS A 341 -4.55 24.63 -6.58
CA LYS A 341 -3.79 24.03 -5.46
C LYS A 341 -2.40 23.57 -5.89
N ILE A 342 -2.30 22.89 -7.04
CA ILE A 342 -1.02 22.43 -7.59
C ILE A 342 -0.10 23.62 -7.86
N PHE A 343 -0.64 24.67 -8.50
CA PHE A 343 0.15 25.85 -8.85
C PHE A 343 0.70 26.59 -7.64
N ASN A 344 -0.09 26.66 -6.55
CA ASN A 344 0.28 27.33 -5.31
C ASN A 344 0.98 26.42 -4.29
N ASN A 345 1.30 25.17 -4.65
CA ASN A 345 1.92 24.17 -3.77
C ASN A 345 1.16 23.94 -2.44
N ILE A 346 -0.18 24.05 -2.48
CA ILE A 346 -1.02 23.78 -1.31
C ILE A 346 -1.26 22.28 -1.23
N ASN A 347 -0.55 21.62 -0.30
CA ASN A 347 -0.78 20.19 -0.03
C ASN A 347 -2.18 20.01 0.59
N ASN A 348 -2.85 18.92 0.22
CA ASN A 348 -4.03 18.47 0.95
C ASN A 348 -3.53 17.89 2.29
N GLU A 349 -3.55 18.67 3.35
CA GLU A 349 -3.61 18.15 4.71
C GLU A 349 -5.02 17.68 5.03
#